data_8a1acd4aa6f6e43b16c493693312b569
#
_entry.id   8a1acd4aa6f6e43b16c493693312b569
#
_cell.length_a   1.000
_cell.length_b   1.000
_cell.length_c   1.000
_cell.angle_alpha   90.00
_cell.angle_beta   90.00
_cell.angle_gamma   90.00
#
_symmetry.space_group_name_H-M   'P 1'
#
loop_
_entity.id
_entity.type
_entity.pdbx_description
1 polymer ?
#
loop_
_entity_poly.entity_id
_entity_poly.type
_entity_poly.pdbx_seq_one_letter_code
_entity_poly.pdbx_strand_id
1 'polypeptide(L)'
;MLKRKNRLRWKDVNFLVRKRQYFVSDYFWFFYFIQYPNLKFNQISVNIPLKFNKRAVQRVWLKRQINLYIKNNWFDKNDINWNYYKIFVTMNKNKLWILKAQIEKLDKKESNHYILLEFEKSFFNFLKKIWNKKCE
;
A
#
# COMPACT_ATOMS: atom_id res chain seq x y z
N MET A 1 0.96 8.42 12.51
CA MET A 1 2.19 8.37 11.70
C MET A 1 2.97 7.10 12.02
N LEU A 2 3.56 6.48 11.03
CA LEU A 2 4.38 5.28 11.23
C LEU A 2 5.67 5.63 11.97
N LYS A 3 6.12 4.74 12.83
CA LYS A 3 7.42 4.87 13.49
C LYS A 3 8.53 4.85 12.44
N ARG A 4 9.65 5.54 12.72
CA ARG A 4 10.76 5.65 11.78
C ARG A 4 11.24 4.28 11.28
N LYS A 5 11.35 3.29 12.16
CA LYS A 5 11.78 1.94 11.79
C LYS A 5 10.83 1.24 10.82
N ASN A 6 9.55 1.60 10.83
CA ASN A 6 8.53 1.00 9.98
C ASN A 6 8.39 1.69 8.62
N ARG A 7 9.18 2.73 8.37
CA ARG A 7 9.18 3.45 7.10
C ARG A 7 10.21 2.85 6.15
N LEU A 8 9.77 2.52 4.95
CA LEU A 8 10.66 2.01 3.92
C LEU A 8 11.49 3.14 3.34
N ARG A 9 12.79 2.93 3.18
CA ARG A 9 13.70 3.92 2.60
C ARG A 9 13.62 3.91 1.08
N TRP A 10 14.00 5.00 0.44
CA TRP A 10 14.00 5.13 -1.01
C TRP A 10 14.83 4.03 -1.69
N LYS A 11 15.97 3.69 -1.12
CA LYS A 11 16.82 2.59 -1.58
C LYS A 11 16.05 1.27 -1.68
N ASP A 12 15.27 0.99 -0.63
CA ASP A 12 14.49 -0.24 -0.54
C ASP A 12 13.32 -0.24 -1.52
N VAL A 13 12.72 0.92 -1.75
CA VAL A 13 11.65 1.06 -2.74
C VAL A 13 12.17 0.71 -4.14
N ASN A 14 13.35 1.25 -4.50
CA ASN A 14 13.97 0.94 -5.79
C ASN A 14 14.29 -0.54 -5.92
N PHE A 15 14.78 -1.15 -4.85
CA PHE A 15 15.06 -2.59 -4.80
C PHE A 15 13.79 -3.41 -5.06
N LEU A 16 12.69 -3.06 -4.40
CA LEU A 16 11.42 -3.77 -4.55
C LEU A 16 10.88 -3.68 -5.97
N VAL A 17 10.97 -2.51 -6.58
CA VAL A 17 10.49 -2.31 -7.94
C VAL A 17 11.33 -3.12 -8.94
N ARG A 18 12.64 -3.22 -8.72
CA ARG A 18 13.55 -3.99 -9.58
C ARG A 18 13.30 -5.48 -9.48
N LYS A 19 12.97 -5.99 -8.29
CA LYS A 19 12.74 -7.43 -8.07
C LYS A 19 11.47 -7.92 -8.75
N ARG A 20 10.56 -7.03 -9.11
CA ARG A 20 9.32 -7.34 -9.81
C ARG A 20 8.46 -8.41 -9.11
N GLN A 21 8.60 -8.53 -7.81
CA GLN A 21 7.70 -9.37 -7.02
C GLN A 21 6.54 -8.47 -6.56
N TYR A 22 5.40 -8.64 -7.19
CA TYR A 22 4.28 -7.74 -6.93
C TYR A 22 2.94 -8.46 -7.02
N PHE A 23 1.95 -7.84 -6.40
CA PHE A 23 0.55 -8.23 -6.47
C PHE A 23 -0.25 -7.03 -6.95
N VAL A 24 -1.09 -7.24 -7.96
CA VAL A 24 -1.96 -6.20 -8.50
C VAL A 24 -3.39 -6.50 -8.10
N SER A 25 -4.05 -5.55 -7.45
CA SER A 25 -5.46 -5.64 -7.10
C SER A 25 -6.15 -4.39 -7.58
N ASP A 26 -7.05 -4.51 -8.55
CA ASP A 26 -7.83 -3.41 -9.13
C ASP A 26 -7.03 -2.11 -9.31
N TYR A 27 -7.06 -1.20 -8.32
CA TYR A 27 -6.47 0.13 -8.44
C TYR A 27 -5.11 0.25 -7.76
N PHE A 28 -4.62 -0.79 -7.09
CA PHE A 28 -3.38 -0.71 -6.30
C PHE A 28 -2.40 -1.80 -6.68
N TRP A 29 -1.11 -1.43 -6.63
CA TRP A 29 0.01 -2.35 -6.78
C TRP A 29 0.76 -2.45 -5.46
N PHE A 30 1.09 -3.69 -5.08
CA PHE A 30 1.85 -3.99 -3.87
C PHE A 30 3.13 -4.70 -4.27
N PHE A 31 4.26 -3.98 -4.20
CA PHE A 31 5.58 -4.58 -4.36
C PHE A 31 6.02 -5.05 -2.99
N TYR A 32 6.46 -6.29 -2.87
CA TYR A 32 6.79 -6.85 -1.57
C TYR A 32 7.99 -7.78 -1.65
N PHE A 33 8.72 -7.90 -0.55
CA PHE A 33 9.83 -8.82 -0.39
C PHE A 33 9.99 -9.14 1.09
N ILE A 34 10.49 -10.34 1.39
CA ILE A 34 10.71 -10.76 2.76
C ILE A 34 11.78 -9.87 3.40
N GLN A 35 11.59 -9.52 4.67
CA GLN A 35 12.53 -8.69 5.41
C GLN A 35 13.82 -9.46 5.69
N TYR A 36 14.91 -8.74 5.94
CA TYR A 36 16.16 -9.34 6.36
C TYR A 36 15.97 -10.15 7.64
N PRO A 37 16.65 -11.31 7.79
CA PRO A 37 16.44 -12.19 8.95
C PRO A 37 16.70 -11.55 10.31
N ASN A 38 17.59 -10.54 10.35
CA ASN A 38 17.91 -9.84 11.58
C ASN A 38 16.94 -8.71 11.94
N LEU A 39 16.04 -8.37 11.04
CA LEU A 39 15.06 -7.31 11.25
C LEU A 39 13.67 -7.92 11.43
N LYS A 40 13.17 -7.86 12.66
CA LYS A 40 11.86 -8.45 13.01
C LYS A 40 10.77 -7.39 13.07
N PHE A 41 10.64 -6.62 11.99
CA PHE A 41 9.57 -5.63 11.87
C PHE A 41 9.24 -5.39 10.40
N ASN A 42 8.01 -4.98 10.14
CA ASN A 42 7.54 -4.66 8.80
C ASN A 42 7.92 -3.23 8.44
N GLN A 43 8.23 -3.02 7.16
CA GLN A 43 8.48 -1.69 6.63
C GLN A 43 7.58 -1.44 5.44
N ILE A 44 7.03 -0.23 5.36
CA ILE A 44 6.10 0.13 4.29
C ILE A 44 6.34 1.53 3.79
N SER A 45 6.09 1.73 2.51
CA SER A 45 6.03 3.05 1.88
C SER A 45 4.80 3.10 0.98
N VAL A 46 4.12 4.23 1.00
CA VAL A 46 2.93 4.47 0.17
C VAL A 46 3.20 5.65 -0.73
N ASN A 47 2.93 5.49 -2.02
CA ASN A 47 3.07 6.56 -3.01
C ASN A 47 1.73 6.80 -3.70
N ILE A 48 1.29 8.05 -3.69
CA ILE A 48 0.12 8.49 -4.44
C ILE A 48 0.61 9.28 -5.64
N PRO A 49 0.44 8.79 -6.88
CA PRO A 49 1.00 9.44 -8.05
C PRO A 49 0.44 10.83 -8.31
N LEU A 50 1.30 11.71 -8.82
CA LEU A 50 0.89 13.04 -9.26
C LEU A 50 -0.23 12.99 -10.30
N LYS A 51 -0.20 12.00 -11.17
CA LYS A 51 -1.22 11.79 -12.20
C LYS A 51 -2.61 11.55 -11.62
N PHE A 52 -2.68 10.98 -10.41
CA PHE A 52 -3.95 10.73 -9.75
C PHE A 52 -4.54 12.04 -9.21
N ASN A 53 -3.73 12.86 -8.54
CA ASN A 53 -4.18 14.14 -8.02
C ASN A 53 -3.03 15.12 -7.99
N LYS A 54 -3.16 16.24 -8.68
CA LYS A 54 -2.11 17.27 -8.79
C LYS A 54 -1.90 18.04 -7.49
N ARG A 55 -2.87 18.06 -6.60
CA ARG A 55 -2.78 18.81 -5.33
C ARG A 55 -1.97 18.00 -4.33
N ALA A 56 -0.82 18.55 -3.92
CA ALA A 56 0.07 17.89 -2.97
C ALA A 56 -0.60 17.60 -1.63
N VAL A 57 -1.42 18.55 -1.16
CA VAL A 57 -2.14 18.42 0.11
C VAL A 57 -3.06 17.19 0.11
N GLN A 58 -3.77 16.97 -1.00
CA GLN A 58 -4.67 15.83 -1.15
C GLN A 58 -3.91 14.50 -1.17
N ARG A 59 -2.79 14.45 -1.90
CA ARG A 59 -1.95 13.25 -1.94
C ARG A 59 -1.39 12.91 -0.57
N VAL A 60 -0.91 13.91 0.16
CA VAL A 60 -0.36 13.71 1.52
C VAL A 60 -1.45 13.23 2.47
N TRP A 61 -2.63 13.81 2.38
CA TRP A 61 -3.76 13.42 3.23
C TRP A 61 -4.12 11.95 2.99
N LEU A 62 -4.27 11.56 1.74
CA LEU A 62 -4.63 10.18 1.38
C LEU A 62 -3.55 9.20 1.83
N LYS A 63 -2.29 9.55 1.61
CA LYS A 63 -1.15 8.75 2.07
C LYS A 63 -1.19 8.53 3.59
N ARG A 64 -1.49 9.58 4.35
CA ARG A 64 -1.60 9.48 5.81
C ARG A 64 -2.74 8.57 6.23
N GLN A 65 -3.88 8.63 5.54
CA GLN A 65 -5.02 7.78 5.86
C GLN A 65 -4.72 6.31 5.57
N ILE A 66 -4.07 6.03 4.45
CA ILE A 66 -3.65 4.67 4.11
C ILE A 66 -2.65 4.14 5.14
N ASN A 67 -1.66 4.95 5.54
CA ASN A 67 -0.69 4.56 6.55
C ASN A 67 -1.36 4.29 7.90
N LEU A 68 -2.34 5.09 8.27
CA LEU A 68 -3.08 4.92 9.51
C LEU A 68 -3.87 3.60 9.50
N TYR A 69 -4.53 3.29 8.40
CA TYR A 69 -5.25 2.04 8.25
C TYR A 69 -4.31 0.83 8.40
N ILE A 70 -3.16 0.88 7.74
CA ILE A 70 -2.17 -0.20 7.80
C ILE A 70 -1.65 -0.37 9.23
N LYS A 71 -1.32 0.74 9.89
CA LYS A 71 -0.84 0.72 11.27
C LYS A 71 -1.86 0.05 12.20
N ASN A 72 -3.12 0.44 12.09
CA ASN A 72 -4.15 -0.05 13.00
C ASN A 72 -4.56 -1.49 12.73
N ASN A 73 -4.46 -1.95 11.48
CA ASN A 73 -4.99 -3.25 11.09
C ASN A 73 -3.92 -4.30 10.81
N TRP A 74 -2.67 -3.90 10.69
CA TRP A 74 -1.60 -4.84 10.32
C TRP A 74 -0.40 -4.80 11.26
N PHE A 75 0.17 -3.61 11.55
CA PHE A 75 1.39 -3.54 12.35
C PHE A 75 1.18 -4.02 13.79
N ASP A 76 -0.02 -3.88 14.34
CA ASP A 76 -0.32 -4.34 15.68
C ASP A 76 -0.35 -5.87 15.79
N LYS A 77 -0.42 -6.56 14.64
CA LYS A 77 -0.40 -8.02 14.57
C LYS A 77 0.99 -8.58 14.29
N ASN A 78 1.99 -7.74 14.31
CA ASN A 78 3.44 -8.02 14.24
C ASN A 78 3.92 -8.69 12.95
N ASP A 79 3.44 -9.88 12.61
CA ASP A 79 3.97 -10.64 11.47
C ASP A 79 2.86 -11.18 10.58
N ILE A 80 3.24 -11.51 9.35
CA ILE A 80 2.37 -12.23 8.42
C ILE A 80 2.94 -13.64 8.33
N ASN A 81 2.24 -14.60 8.98
CA ASN A 81 2.62 -16.00 8.93
C ASN A 81 4.09 -16.20 9.34
N TRP A 82 4.49 -15.61 10.47
CA TRP A 82 5.83 -15.70 11.08
C TRP A 82 6.93 -14.97 10.34
N ASN A 83 6.60 -14.18 9.30
CA ASN A 83 7.57 -13.36 8.57
C ASN A 83 7.20 -11.90 8.58
N TYR A 84 8.25 -11.09 8.41
CA TYR A 84 8.12 -9.65 8.23
C TYR A 84 8.43 -9.31 6.78
N TYR A 85 7.88 -8.20 6.29
CA TYR A 85 7.98 -7.83 4.89
C TYR A 85 8.35 -6.37 4.71
N LYS A 86 8.98 -6.10 3.57
CA LYS A 86 9.11 -4.76 3.01
C LYS A 86 8.02 -4.63 1.96
N ILE A 87 7.22 -3.59 2.05
CA ILE A 87 6.09 -3.40 1.14
C ILE A 87 6.09 -1.98 0.60
N PHE A 88 5.98 -1.85 -0.72
CA PHE A 88 5.76 -0.57 -1.38
C PHE A 88 4.41 -0.60 -2.05
N VAL A 89 3.54 0.34 -1.67
CA VAL A 89 2.19 0.47 -2.21
C VAL A 89 2.13 1.65 -3.17
N THR A 90 1.64 1.41 -4.38
CA THR A 90 1.38 2.49 -5.32
C THR A 90 0.09 2.18 -6.08
N MET A 91 -0.37 3.12 -6.89
CA MET A 91 -1.58 2.93 -7.66
C MET A 91 -1.31 2.27 -9.00
N ASN A 92 -2.27 1.47 -9.47
CA ASN A 92 -2.19 0.82 -10.77
C ASN A 92 -2.35 1.87 -11.89
N LYS A 93 -1.26 2.16 -12.58
CA LYS A 93 -1.24 3.17 -13.64
C LYS A 93 -2.22 2.88 -14.77
N ASN A 94 -2.46 1.62 -15.05
CA ASN A 94 -3.33 1.21 -16.14
C ASN A 94 -4.82 1.44 -15.83
N LYS A 95 -5.17 1.57 -14.56
CA LYS A 95 -6.55 1.77 -14.12
C LYS A 95 -6.80 3.11 -13.43
N LEU A 96 -5.82 4.02 -13.43
CA LEU A 96 -6.00 5.33 -12.83
C LEU A 96 -7.14 6.11 -13.45
N TRP A 97 -7.29 6.05 -14.77
CA TRP A 97 -8.35 6.76 -15.46
C TRP A 97 -9.75 6.24 -15.08
N ILE A 98 -9.86 4.93 -14.82
CA ILE A 98 -11.12 4.32 -14.37
C ILE A 98 -11.48 4.83 -12.99
N LEU A 99 -10.50 4.82 -12.07
CA LEU A 99 -10.69 5.31 -10.71
C LEU A 99 -11.08 6.79 -10.70
N LYS A 100 -10.40 7.60 -11.49
CA LYS A 100 -10.72 9.03 -11.63
C LYS A 100 -12.14 9.24 -12.14
N ALA A 101 -12.56 8.45 -13.13
CA ALA A 101 -13.91 8.55 -13.69
C ALA A 101 -14.97 8.21 -12.63
N GLN A 102 -14.70 7.23 -11.78
CA GLN A 102 -15.61 6.84 -10.71
C GLN A 102 -15.73 7.94 -9.65
N ILE A 103 -14.63 8.58 -9.28
CA ILE A 103 -14.65 9.58 -8.20
C ILE A 103 -15.08 10.98 -8.68
N GLU A 104 -15.04 11.26 -9.98
CA GLU A 104 -15.48 12.56 -10.53
C GLU A 104 -16.94 12.86 -10.21
N LYS A 105 -17.76 11.84 -10.11
CA LYS A 105 -19.19 11.96 -9.83
C LYS A 105 -19.50 12.14 -8.35
N LEU A 106 -18.49 12.03 -7.50
CA LEU A 106 -18.64 12.07 -6.05
C LEU A 106 -18.09 13.38 -5.51
N ASP A 107 -18.60 13.83 -4.36
CA ASP A 107 -17.99 14.96 -3.68
C ASP A 107 -16.66 14.53 -3.04
N LYS A 108 -15.93 15.48 -2.47
CA LYS A 108 -14.60 15.22 -1.91
C LYS A 108 -14.63 14.16 -0.79
N LYS A 109 -15.61 14.24 0.09
CA LYS A 109 -15.73 13.32 1.21
C LYS A 109 -16.07 11.90 0.76
N GLU A 110 -17.03 11.77 -0.15
CA GLU A 110 -17.42 10.48 -0.72
C GLU A 110 -16.29 9.88 -1.55
N SER A 111 -15.59 10.70 -2.31
CA SER A 111 -14.45 10.30 -3.12
C SER A 111 -13.36 9.70 -2.25
N ASN A 112 -12.97 10.37 -1.17
CA ASN A 112 -11.96 9.89 -0.24
C ASN A 112 -12.38 8.58 0.42
N HIS A 113 -13.65 8.48 0.80
CA HIS A 113 -14.21 7.26 1.40
C HIS A 113 -14.16 6.08 0.42
N TYR A 114 -14.53 6.32 -0.84
CA TYR A 114 -14.48 5.32 -1.89
C TYR A 114 -13.07 4.78 -2.10
N ILE A 115 -12.08 5.68 -2.19
CA ILE A 115 -10.68 5.30 -2.40
C ILE A 115 -10.17 4.44 -1.23
N LEU A 116 -10.50 4.83 0.00
CA LEU A 116 -10.08 4.08 1.18
C LEU A 116 -10.72 2.70 1.24
N LEU A 117 -11.99 2.58 0.86
CA LEU A 117 -12.67 1.28 0.80
C LEU A 117 -12.02 0.37 -0.26
N GLU A 118 -11.68 0.92 -1.42
CA GLU A 118 -11.00 0.16 -2.47
C GLU A 118 -9.61 -0.28 -2.00
N PHE A 119 -8.91 0.57 -1.25
CA PHE A 119 -7.62 0.20 -0.66
C PHE A 119 -7.78 -0.92 0.36
N GLU A 120 -8.79 -0.85 1.21
CA GLU A 120 -9.03 -1.89 2.22
C GLU A 120 -9.25 -3.25 1.57
N LYS A 121 -10.06 -3.31 0.52
CA LYS A 121 -10.32 -4.54 -0.24
C LYS A 121 -9.04 -5.07 -0.87
N SER A 122 -8.28 -4.20 -1.49
CA SER A 122 -7.03 -4.57 -2.16
C SER A 122 -5.98 -5.08 -1.16
N PHE A 123 -5.85 -4.41 -0.04
CA PHE A 123 -4.91 -4.79 1.02
C PHE A 123 -5.29 -6.15 1.63
N PHE A 124 -6.57 -6.37 1.85
CA PHE A 124 -7.05 -7.65 2.36
C PHE A 124 -6.70 -8.80 1.39
N ASN A 125 -6.93 -8.58 0.09
CA ASN A 125 -6.59 -9.56 -0.93
C ASN A 125 -5.08 -9.82 -1.00
N PHE A 126 -4.29 -8.77 -0.85
CA PHE A 126 -2.84 -8.86 -0.80
C PHE A 126 -2.36 -9.70 0.38
N LEU A 127 -2.90 -9.45 1.57
CA LEU A 127 -2.55 -10.22 2.77
C LEU A 127 -2.92 -11.69 2.61
N LYS A 128 -4.08 -11.98 2.03
CA LYS A 128 -4.50 -13.35 1.75
C LYS A 128 -3.51 -14.05 0.82
N LYS A 129 -3.06 -13.36 -0.21
CA LYS A 129 -2.12 -13.95 -1.17
C LYS A 129 -0.79 -14.29 -0.51
N ILE A 130 -0.25 -13.39 0.32
CA ILE A 130 0.99 -13.65 1.04
C ILE A 130 0.81 -14.82 2.00
N TRP A 131 -0.30 -14.85 2.71
CA TRP A 131 -0.61 -15.91 3.67
C TRP A 131 -0.67 -17.27 2.97
N ASN A 132 -1.41 -17.36 1.85
CA ASN A 132 -1.58 -18.61 1.12
C ASN A 132 -0.28 -19.10 0.47
N LYS A 133 0.51 -18.17 -0.08
CA LYS A 133 1.76 -18.49 -0.75
C LYS A 133 2.74 -19.22 0.18
N LYS A 134 2.63 -18.98 1.48
CA LYS A 134 3.51 -19.60 2.46
C LYS A 134 3.09 -21.01 2.86
N CYS A 135 1.81 -21.32 2.71
CA CYS A 135 1.28 -22.65 2.98
C CYS A 135 1.58 -23.63 1.86
N GLU A 136 2.06 -23.14 0.75
CA GLU A 136 2.52 -23.96 -0.37
C GLU A 136 3.99 -24.34 -0.15
#